data_753ea38359d86d17879c63835255cfd8
#
_entry.id   753ea38359d86d17879c63835255cfd8
#
_cell.length_a   1.000
_cell.length_b   1.000
_cell.length_c   1.000
_cell.angle_alpha   90.00
_cell.angle_beta   90.00
_cell.angle_gamma   90.00
#
_symmetry.space_group_name_H-M   'P 1'
#
loop_
_entity.id
_entity.type
_entity.pdbx_description
1 polymer ?
#
loop_
_entity_poly.entity_id
_entity_poly.type
_entity_poly.pdbx_seq_one_letter_code
_entity_poly.pdbx_strand_id
1 'polypeptide(L)'
;MSPAQPEGERWSPDGSLDPALVEADRGRPLSLYVHVPFCRVRCGYCDFNTYTVGFGPGAQVGDYAPSVLAEASLAARVMSEAGLPAREARTVFFGGGTPTMLDTAELIAILTGLHERIGIAPGAEVTLEANPDTVTRDGLEQLAEAGFTRVSFGMQSAVPAILATLDRTHTP
;
A
#
# COMPACT_ATOMS: atom_id res chain seq x y z
N MET A 1 21.45 -10.04 -15.58
CA MET A 1 21.17 -8.62 -15.93
C MET A 1 19.66 -8.49 -16.01
N SER A 2 19.06 -7.66 -15.17
CA SER A 2 17.63 -7.34 -15.32
C SER A 2 17.42 -6.63 -16.66
N PRO A 3 16.34 -6.91 -17.39
CA PRO A 3 16.03 -6.17 -18.59
C PRO A 3 15.88 -4.67 -18.27
N ALA A 4 16.37 -3.81 -19.16
CA ALA A 4 16.15 -2.38 -19.02
C ALA A 4 14.64 -2.09 -18.91
N GLN A 5 14.28 -1.23 -17.98
CA GLN A 5 12.89 -0.80 -17.89
C GLN A 5 12.53 -0.02 -19.16
N PRO A 6 11.31 -0.19 -19.69
CA PRO A 6 10.87 0.61 -20.82
C PRO A 6 10.88 2.09 -20.44
N GLU A 7 11.30 2.95 -21.37
CA GLU A 7 11.17 4.39 -21.21
C GLU A 7 9.68 4.74 -21.11
N GLY A 8 9.29 5.32 -19.99
CA GLY A 8 7.93 5.83 -19.80
C GLY A 8 7.75 7.19 -20.48
N GLU A 9 6.53 7.50 -20.86
CA GLU A 9 6.17 8.84 -21.29
C GLU A 9 6.13 9.80 -20.09
N ARG A 10 6.43 11.07 -20.34
CA ARG A 10 6.33 12.10 -19.31
C ARG A 10 4.86 12.30 -18.93
N TRP A 11 4.60 12.34 -17.65
CA TRP A 11 3.29 12.71 -17.12
C TRP A 11 2.89 14.11 -17.59
N SER A 12 1.60 14.32 -17.86
CA SER A 12 1.08 15.65 -18.19
C SER A 12 1.38 16.65 -17.07
N PRO A 13 1.93 17.84 -17.36
CA PRO A 13 2.28 18.83 -16.33
C PRO A 13 1.10 19.32 -15.49
N ASP A 14 -0.13 19.23 -16.02
CA ASP A 14 -1.37 19.61 -15.34
C ASP A 14 -2.04 18.44 -14.59
N GLY A 15 -1.42 17.24 -14.65
CA GLY A 15 -1.94 16.03 -13.99
C GLY A 15 -3.12 15.37 -14.72
N SER A 16 -3.45 15.83 -15.93
CA SER A 16 -4.53 15.21 -16.73
C SER A 16 -4.17 13.82 -17.21
N LEU A 17 -5.17 12.95 -17.33
CA LEU A 17 -5.00 11.62 -17.92
C LEU A 17 -5.03 11.70 -19.44
N ASP A 18 -4.17 10.91 -20.09
CA ASP A 18 -4.22 10.73 -21.53
C ASP A 18 -5.57 10.16 -21.97
N PRO A 19 -6.27 10.75 -22.95
CA PRO A 19 -7.55 10.25 -23.46
C PRO A 19 -7.49 8.77 -23.89
N ALA A 20 -6.36 8.29 -24.42
CA ALA A 20 -6.19 6.88 -24.78
C ALA A 20 -6.20 5.97 -23.57
N LEU A 21 -5.62 6.40 -22.43
CA LEU A 21 -5.68 5.65 -21.17
C LEU A 21 -7.11 5.63 -20.62
N VAL A 22 -7.83 6.75 -20.69
CA VAL A 22 -9.23 6.85 -20.27
C VAL A 22 -10.11 5.88 -21.07
N GLU A 23 -9.92 5.84 -22.38
CA GLU A 23 -10.67 4.91 -23.25
C GLU A 23 -10.34 3.44 -22.94
N ALA A 24 -9.06 3.13 -22.74
CA ALA A 24 -8.61 1.77 -22.41
C ALA A 24 -9.08 1.30 -21.03
N ASP A 25 -9.37 2.22 -20.10
CA ASP A 25 -9.79 1.92 -18.74
C ASP A 25 -11.31 1.71 -18.57
N ARG A 26 -12.11 2.08 -19.56
CA ARG A 26 -13.57 1.98 -19.49
C ARG A 26 -14.05 0.56 -19.15
N GLY A 27 -14.80 0.45 -18.04
CA GLY A 27 -15.36 -0.80 -17.56
C GLY A 27 -14.40 -1.74 -16.84
N ARG A 28 -13.14 -1.37 -16.66
CA ARG A 28 -12.21 -2.16 -15.83
C ARG A 28 -12.53 -2.02 -14.34
N PRO A 29 -12.38 -3.07 -13.52
CA PRO A 29 -12.52 -2.96 -12.08
C PRO A 29 -11.42 -2.06 -11.51
N LEU A 30 -11.77 -1.21 -10.54
CA LEU A 30 -10.82 -0.41 -9.80
C LEU A 30 -10.19 -1.24 -8.69
N SER A 31 -8.88 -1.11 -8.53
CA SER A 31 -8.10 -1.65 -7.41
C SER A 31 -7.21 -0.55 -6.85
N LEU A 32 -7.02 -0.54 -5.54
CA LEU A 32 -6.15 0.42 -4.85
C LEU A 32 -4.91 -0.30 -4.31
N TYR A 33 -3.75 0.29 -4.54
CA TYR A 33 -2.50 -0.12 -3.91
C TYR A 33 -1.96 1.02 -3.06
N VAL A 34 -1.78 0.77 -1.78
CA VAL A 34 -1.19 1.71 -0.81
C VAL A 34 0.24 1.25 -0.54
N HIS A 35 1.22 2.00 -1.06
CA HIS A 35 2.63 1.70 -0.88
C HIS A 35 3.15 2.27 0.43
N VAL A 36 3.33 1.43 1.46
CA VAL A 36 3.92 1.84 2.75
C VAL A 36 5.43 1.57 2.71
N PRO A 37 6.28 2.59 2.57
CA PRO A 37 7.71 2.37 2.30
C PRO A 37 8.55 2.08 3.55
N PHE A 38 7.96 1.98 4.72
CA PHE A 38 8.69 1.90 5.99
C PHE A 38 9.09 0.47 6.34
N CYS A 39 10.35 0.29 6.78
CA CYS A 39 10.85 -0.95 7.35
C CYS A 39 11.61 -0.68 8.64
N ARG A 40 11.59 -1.62 9.58
CA ARG A 40 12.48 -1.60 10.76
C ARG A 40 13.91 -1.93 10.36
N VAL A 41 14.07 -2.95 9.52
CA VAL A 41 15.34 -3.44 8.99
C VAL A 41 15.16 -3.69 7.51
N ARG A 42 16.13 -3.30 6.70
CA ARG A 42 16.15 -3.64 5.28
C ARG A 42 16.76 -5.02 5.12
N CYS A 43 15.96 -5.98 4.68
CA CYS A 43 16.43 -7.34 4.41
C CYS A 43 17.46 -7.36 3.27
N GLY A 44 18.50 -8.17 3.39
CA GLY A 44 19.59 -8.22 2.42
C GLY A 44 19.20 -8.63 1.00
N TYR A 45 18.03 -9.24 0.82
CA TYR A 45 17.47 -9.64 -0.47
C TYR A 45 16.43 -8.65 -1.04
N CYS A 46 16.08 -7.58 -0.28
CA CYS A 46 14.96 -6.70 -0.62
C CYS A 46 15.37 -5.67 -1.68
N ASP A 47 14.61 -5.66 -2.79
CA ASP A 47 14.79 -4.76 -3.93
C ASP A 47 13.70 -3.68 -4.02
N PHE A 48 12.81 -3.62 -3.04
CA PHE A 48 11.71 -2.67 -3.03
C PHE A 48 12.17 -1.25 -2.64
N ASN A 49 11.40 -0.26 -3.12
CA ASN A 49 11.59 1.14 -2.74
C ASN A 49 11.13 1.34 -1.29
N THR A 50 12.06 1.13 -0.36
CA THR A 50 11.78 1.16 1.08
C THR A 50 12.79 2.01 1.84
N TYR A 51 12.35 2.57 2.95
CA TYR A 51 13.16 3.40 3.84
C TYR A 51 13.18 2.78 5.24
N THR A 52 14.37 2.72 5.84
CA THR A 52 14.45 2.39 7.27
C THR A 52 13.95 3.58 8.07
N VAL A 53 13.05 3.34 9.03
CA VAL A 53 12.45 4.39 9.88
C VAL A 53 13.55 5.23 10.54
N GLY A 54 13.43 6.55 10.42
CA GLY A 54 14.41 7.50 10.95
C GLY A 54 15.56 7.84 10.00
N PHE A 55 15.59 7.34 8.78
CA PHE A 55 16.65 7.60 7.81
C PHE A 55 16.20 8.60 6.73
N GLY A 56 16.60 9.86 6.91
CA GLY A 56 16.48 10.91 5.90
C GLY A 56 15.24 11.81 6.01
N PRO A 57 15.27 12.97 5.33
CA PRO A 57 14.13 13.88 5.25
C PRO A 57 12.99 13.24 4.44
N GLY A 58 11.77 13.34 4.92
CA GLY A 58 10.57 12.75 4.28
C GLY A 58 10.22 11.34 4.73
N ALA A 59 11.04 10.68 5.56
CA ALA A 59 10.76 9.35 6.13
C ALA A 59 10.05 9.44 7.51
N GLN A 60 9.20 10.43 7.71
CA GLN A 60 8.43 10.57 8.94
C GLN A 60 7.12 9.83 8.82
N VAL A 61 6.93 8.83 9.67
CA VAL A 61 5.72 8.00 9.72
C VAL A 61 4.47 8.84 9.97
N GLY A 62 4.57 9.85 10.85
CA GLY A 62 3.42 10.68 11.27
C GLY A 62 2.74 11.50 10.17
N ASP A 63 3.42 11.78 9.05
CA ASP A 63 2.86 12.55 7.94
C ASP A 63 2.32 11.64 6.81
N TYR A 64 2.44 10.32 6.97
CA TYR A 64 2.14 9.38 5.90
C TYR A 64 0.65 9.27 5.62
N ALA A 65 -0.18 9.03 6.64
CA ALA A 65 -1.62 8.87 6.46
C ALA A 65 -2.28 10.12 5.84
N PRO A 66 -2.00 11.36 6.30
CA PRO A 66 -2.49 12.57 5.63
C PRO A 66 -2.06 12.66 4.16
N SER A 67 -0.83 12.27 3.83
CA SER A 67 -0.30 12.31 2.46
C SER A 67 -1.04 11.33 1.55
N VAL A 68 -1.26 10.09 1.99
CA VAL A 68 -2.05 9.09 1.25
C VAL A 68 -3.47 9.59 0.99
N LEU A 69 -4.11 10.21 1.97
CA LEU A 69 -5.47 10.72 1.83
C LEU A 69 -5.54 11.95 0.90
N ALA A 70 -4.52 12.77 0.89
CA ALA A 70 -4.39 13.87 -0.07
C ALA A 70 -4.22 13.34 -1.50
N GLU A 71 -3.38 12.34 -1.71
CA GLU A 71 -3.20 11.66 -3.00
C GLU A 71 -4.48 10.97 -3.47
N ALA A 72 -5.20 10.29 -2.57
CA ALA A 72 -6.50 9.69 -2.89
C ALA A 72 -7.52 10.73 -3.36
N SER A 73 -7.56 11.90 -2.72
CA SER A 73 -8.43 13.02 -3.12
C SER A 73 -8.03 13.56 -4.50
N LEU A 74 -6.72 13.68 -4.76
CA LEU A 74 -6.21 14.08 -6.07
C LEU A 74 -6.60 13.06 -7.15
N ALA A 75 -6.40 11.76 -6.89
CA ALA A 75 -6.74 10.69 -7.82
C ALA A 75 -8.24 10.69 -8.15
N ALA A 76 -9.11 10.80 -7.14
CA ALA A 76 -10.55 10.88 -7.34
C ALA A 76 -10.95 12.08 -8.22
N ARG A 77 -10.34 13.25 -7.99
CA ARG A 77 -10.57 14.46 -8.80
C ARG A 77 -10.11 14.25 -10.24
N VAL A 78 -8.88 13.78 -10.44
CA VAL A 78 -8.30 13.56 -11.78
C VAL A 78 -9.12 12.55 -12.59
N MET A 79 -9.55 11.45 -11.97
CA MET A 79 -10.45 10.47 -12.62
C MET A 79 -11.79 11.10 -13.01
N SER A 80 -12.37 11.93 -12.16
CA SER A 80 -13.64 12.63 -12.43
C SER A 80 -13.50 13.66 -13.56
N GLU A 81 -12.44 14.46 -13.54
CA GLU A 81 -12.14 15.47 -14.58
C GLU A 81 -11.87 14.83 -15.95
N ALA A 82 -11.28 13.63 -15.95
CA ALA A 82 -11.08 12.83 -17.16
C ALA A 82 -12.37 12.15 -17.68
N GLY A 83 -13.49 12.28 -16.98
CA GLY A 83 -14.77 11.68 -17.38
C GLY A 83 -14.86 10.16 -17.14
N LEU A 84 -13.98 9.60 -16.31
CA LEU A 84 -14.12 8.20 -15.89
C LEU A 84 -15.36 8.05 -14.99
N PRO A 85 -16.14 6.96 -15.16
CA PRO A 85 -17.30 6.72 -14.33
C PRO A 85 -16.88 6.50 -12.87
N ALA A 86 -17.67 7.02 -11.93
CA ALA A 86 -17.51 6.71 -10.51
C ALA A 86 -17.66 5.20 -10.30
N ARG A 87 -16.71 4.59 -9.60
CA ARG A 87 -16.72 3.16 -9.31
C ARG A 87 -15.98 2.89 -8.01
N GLU A 88 -16.46 1.92 -7.27
CA GLU A 88 -15.87 1.47 -6.03
C GLU A 88 -14.71 0.50 -6.29
N ALA A 89 -13.69 0.58 -5.46
CA ALA A 89 -12.57 -0.35 -5.50
C ALA A 89 -13.01 -1.77 -5.09
N ARG A 90 -12.67 -2.75 -5.88
CA ARG A 90 -12.94 -4.17 -5.59
C ARG A 90 -11.87 -4.84 -4.76
N THR A 91 -10.67 -4.26 -4.76
CA THR A 91 -9.57 -4.70 -3.90
C THR A 91 -8.78 -3.51 -3.40
N VAL A 92 -8.30 -3.60 -2.17
CA VAL A 92 -7.34 -2.66 -1.58
C VAL A 92 -6.16 -3.46 -1.06
N PHE A 93 -4.95 -3.09 -1.44
CA PHE A 93 -3.75 -3.79 -1.02
C PHE A 93 -2.77 -2.81 -0.37
N PHE A 94 -2.45 -3.06 0.88
CA PHE A 94 -1.41 -2.34 1.62
C PHE A 94 -0.12 -3.18 1.56
N GLY A 95 0.89 -2.68 0.87
CA GLY A 95 2.15 -3.39 0.65
C GLY A 95 3.35 -2.47 0.59
N GLY A 96 4.48 -3.01 0.17
CA GLY A 96 5.74 -2.26 -0.02
C GLY A 96 6.83 -2.66 0.94
N GLY A 97 7.13 -1.85 1.94
CA GLY A 97 8.07 -2.17 3.00
C GLY A 97 7.43 -3.10 4.04
N THR A 98 6.92 -2.51 5.07
CA THR A 98 6.18 -3.23 6.12
C THR A 98 5.01 -2.35 6.56
N PRO A 99 3.82 -2.52 5.99
CA PRO A 99 2.67 -1.68 6.32
C PRO A 99 2.34 -1.61 7.82
N THR A 100 2.58 -2.69 8.55
CA THR A 100 2.41 -2.76 10.01
C THR A 100 3.51 -2.05 10.81
N MET A 101 4.35 -1.24 10.17
CA MET A 101 5.15 -0.21 10.83
C MET A 101 4.32 1.05 11.16
N LEU A 102 3.17 1.23 10.50
CA LEU A 102 2.16 2.19 10.89
C LEU A 102 1.37 1.65 12.08
N ASP A 103 0.91 2.55 12.94
CA ASP A 103 0.01 2.17 14.02
C ASP A 103 -1.33 1.64 13.46
N THR A 104 -1.98 0.74 14.19
CA THR A 104 -3.28 0.18 13.80
C THR A 104 -4.31 1.27 13.51
N ALA A 105 -4.32 2.33 14.32
CA ALA A 105 -5.22 3.47 14.13
C ALA A 105 -4.95 4.23 12.81
N GLU A 106 -3.70 4.36 12.40
CA GLU A 106 -3.33 4.99 11.11
C GLU A 106 -3.78 4.15 9.92
N LEU A 107 -3.57 2.83 9.97
CA LEU A 107 -4.05 1.90 8.93
C LEU A 107 -5.58 1.97 8.78
N ILE A 108 -6.30 1.99 9.89
CA ILE A 108 -7.77 2.15 9.92
C ILE A 108 -8.18 3.51 9.35
N ALA A 109 -7.50 4.60 9.74
CA ALA A 109 -7.79 5.93 9.23
C ALA A 109 -7.57 6.03 7.71
N ILE A 110 -6.51 5.41 7.19
CA ILE A 110 -6.27 5.33 5.74
C ILE A 110 -7.40 4.58 5.05
N LEU A 111 -7.75 3.38 5.52
CA LEU A 111 -8.81 2.57 4.90
C LEU A 111 -10.17 3.30 4.91
N THR A 112 -10.53 3.90 6.03
CA THR A 112 -11.76 4.72 6.16
C THR A 112 -11.73 5.89 5.19
N GLY A 113 -10.62 6.62 5.14
CA GLY A 113 -10.50 7.77 4.26
C GLY A 113 -10.46 7.42 2.77
N LEU A 114 -9.96 6.24 2.38
CA LEU A 114 -10.07 5.72 1.02
C LEU A 114 -11.53 5.38 0.66
N HIS A 115 -12.25 4.77 1.61
CA HIS A 115 -13.66 4.48 1.42
C HIS A 115 -14.50 5.75 1.20
N GLU A 116 -14.23 6.81 1.98
CA GLU A 116 -14.92 8.09 1.87
C GLU A 116 -14.65 8.83 0.54
N ARG A 117 -13.43 8.72 0.00
CA ARG A 117 -12.97 9.52 -1.17
C ARG A 117 -13.18 8.83 -2.49
N ILE A 118 -12.99 7.52 -2.51
CA ILE A 118 -13.02 6.71 -3.75
C ILE A 118 -14.20 5.75 -3.72
N GLY A 119 -14.52 5.17 -2.55
CA GLY A 119 -15.46 4.08 -2.39
C GLY A 119 -14.77 2.72 -2.43
N ILE A 120 -15.20 1.83 -1.55
CA ILE A 120 -14.78 0.43 -1.49
C ILE A 120 -16.03 -0.43 -1.57
N ALA A 121 -16.07 -1.32 -2.55
CA ALA A 121 -17.24 -2.15 -2.82
C ALA A 121 -17.54 -3.09 -1.64
N PRO A 122 -18.82 -3.35 -1.33
CA PRO A 122 -19.19 -4.38 -0.35
C PRO A 122 -18.57 -5.72 -0.73
N GLY A 123 -17.87 -6.34 0.22
CA GLY A 123 -17.17 -7.62 -0.01
C GLY A 123 -15.84 -7.52 -0.75
N ALA A 124 -15.29 -6.31 -0.92
CA ALA A 124 -13.94 -6.12 -1.44
C ALA A 124 -12.88 -6.86 -0.62
N GLU A 125 -11.87 -7.41 -1.25
CA GLU A 125 -10.69 -7.89 -0.53
C GLU A 125 -9.83 -6.70 -0.09
N VAL A 126 -9.59 -6.60 1.21
CA VAL A 126 -8.66 -5.63 1.80
C VAL A 126 -7.50 -6.39 2.40
N THR A 127 -6.36 -6.36 1.71
CA THR A 127 -5.15 -7.10 2.09
C THR A 127 -4.13 -6.18 2.75
N LEU A 128 -3.51 -6.68 3.81
CA LEU A 128 -2.41 -6.05 4.52
C LEU A 128 -1.19 -6.98 4.53
N GLU A 129 -0.04 -6.51 4.07
CA GLU A 129 1.25 -7.18 4.31
C GLU A 129 1.77 -6.86 5.71
N ALA A 130 2.31 -7.87 6.38
CA ALA A 130 2.81 -7.76 7.75
C ALA A 130 4.08 -8.60 7.96
N ASN A 131 4.96 -8.13 8.85
CA ASN A 131 5.94 -9.02 9.46
C ASN A 131 5.36 -9.64 10.74
N PRO A 132 5.70 -10.90 11.06
CA PRO A 132 5.18 -11.57 12.24
C PRO A 132 5.45 -10.84 13.56
N ASP A 133 6.57 -10.11 13.62
CA ASP A 133 7.03 -9.35 14.80
C ASP A 133 6.50 -7.90 14.89
N THR A 134 5.65 -7.49 13.96
CA THR A 134 5.08 -6.13 13.91
C THR A 134 3.59 -6.07 14.19
N VAL A 135 2.98 -7.18 14.55
CA VAL A 135 1.54 -7.27 14.84
C VAL A 135 1.29 -7.85 16.22
N THR A 136 0.16 -7.48 16.79
CA THR A 136 -0.40 -8.09 18.00
C THR A 136 -1.77 -8.67 17.69
N ARG A 137 -2.24 -9.59 18.54
CA ARG A 137 -3.59 -10.16 18.42
C ARG A 137 -4.66 -9.05 18.43
N ASP A 138 -4.58 -8.16 19.41
CA ASP A 138 -5.55 -7.07 19.56
C ASP A 138 -5.54 -6.12 18.35
N GLY A 139 -4.35 -5.83 17.79
CA GLY A 139 -4.24 -5.04 16.57
C GLY A 139 -4.88 -5.72 15.36
N LEU A 140 -4.68 -7.03 15.21
CA LEU A 140 -5.31 -7.81 14.13
C LEU A 140 -6.83 -7.88 14.28
N GLU A 141 -7.36 -8.00 15.50
CA GLU A 141 -8.79 -7.97 15.78
C GLU A 141 -9.39 -6.60 15.41
N GLN A 142 -8.75 -5.49 15.79
CA GLN A 142 -9.16 -4.13 15.40
C GLN A 142 -9.13 -3.92 13.88
N LEU A 143 -8.09 -4.41 13.19
CA LEU A 143 -8.02 -4.33 11.73
C LEU A 143 -9.15 -5.13 11.07
N ALA A 144 -9.45 -6.32 11.56
CA ALA A 144 -10.55 -7.14 11.04
C ALA A 144 -11.91 -6.45 11.23
N GLU A 145 -12.16 -5.87 12.40
CA GLU A 145 -13.37 -5.07 12.68
C GLU A 145 -13.49 -3.84 11.78
N ALA A 146 -12.36 -3.23 11.42
CA ALA A 146 -12.30 -2.08 10.53
C ALA A 146 -12.47 -2.43 9.04
N GLY A 147 -12.48 -3.73 8.68
CA GLY A 147 -12.74 -4.18 7.31
C GLY A 147 -11.54 -4.74 6.56
N PHE A 148 -10.39 -4.94 7.20
CA PHE A 148 -9.32 -5.73 6.62
C PHE A 148 -9.72 -7.21 6.58
N THR A 149 -9.65 -7.82 5.38
CA THR A 149 -10.18 -9.16 5.15
C THR A 149 -9.09 -10.22 5.04
N ARG A 150 -7.83 -9.79 4.83
CA ARG A 150 -6.69 -10.69 4.59
C ARG A 150 -5.40 -10.09 5.12
N VAL A 151 -4.58 -10.93 5.75
CA VAL A 151 -3.20 -10.56 6.12
C VAL A 151 -2.22 -11.52 5.42
N SER A 152 -1.19 -10.95 4.80
CA SER A 152 -0.10 -11.68 4.17
C SER A 152 1.16 -11.53 5.03
N PHE A 153 1.62 -12.63 5.62
CA PHE A 153 2.79 -12.62 6.48
C PHE A 153 4.09 -12.93 5.73
N GLY A 154 5.06 -12.04 5.87
CA GLY A 154 6.42 -12.24 5.39
C GLY A 154 7.21 -13.19 6.29
N MET A 155 6.82 -14.48 6.36
CA MET A 155 7.50 -15.46 7.18
C MET A 155 8.86 -15.91 6.60
N GLN A 156 8.98 -16.02 5.29
CA GLN A 156 10.16 -16.41 4.50
C GLN A 156 10.64 -17.86 4.75
N SER A 157 10.85 -18.27 6.00
CA SER A 157 11.30 -19.62 6.36
C SER A 157 10.88 -20.00 7.78
N ALA A 158 10.72 -21.30 8.03
CA ALA A 158 10.58 -21.85 9.37
C ALA A 158 11.92 -22.36 9.95
N VAL A 159 13.04 -22.14 9.25
CA VAL A 159 14.37 -22.56 9.66
C VAL A 159 15.15 -21.36 10.21
N PRO A 160 15.52 -21.35 11.51
CA PRO A 160 16.17 -20.19 12.14
C PRO A 160 17.46 -19.74 11.43
N ALA A 161 18.29 -20.67 10.97
CA ALA A 161 19.52 -20.35 10.27
C ALA A 161 19.26 -19.62 8.92
N ILE A 162 18.18 -19.95 8.22
CA ILE A 162 17.77 -19.26 7.00
C ILE A 162 17.24 -17.87 7.33
N LEU A 163 16.42 -17.73 8.37
CA LEU A 163 15.94 -16.43 8.83
C LEU A 163 17.09 -15.49 9.18
N ALA A 164 18.11 -15.99 9.89
CA ALA A 164 19.31 -15.21 10.21
C ALA A 164 20.08 -14.77 8.94
N THR A 165 20.20 -15.65 7.94
CA THR A 165 20.84 -15.30 6.65
C THR A 165 20.06 -14.25 5.86
N LEU A 166 18.74 -14.19 6.05
CA LEU A 166 17.84 -13.23 5.39
C LEU A 166 17.61 -11.94 6.20
N ASP A 167 18.35 -11.74 7.28
CA ASP A 167 18.17 -10.60 8.20
C ASP A 167 16.74 -10.47 8.75
N ARG A 168 16.08 -11.63 9.02
CA ARG A 168 14.74 -11.65 9.63
C ARG A 168 14.82 -11.71 11.15
N THR A 169 13.96 -10.95 11.81
CA THR A 169 13.98 -10.75 13.28
C THR A 169 12.94 -11.60 14.03
N HIS A 170 11.98 -12.17 13.32
CA HIS A 170 10.96 -13.02 13.93
C HIS A 170 11.46 -14.46 14.14
N THR A 171 10.76 -15.18 15.01
CA THR A 171 10.95 -16.64 15.21
C THR A 171 9.94 -17.43 14.38
N PRO A 172 10.28 -18.68 13.99
CA PRO A 172 9.38 -19.60 13.29
C PRO A 172 8.10 -19.90 14.05
#